data_6c34a47d15547bd8f88033ced1e0a6f3
#
_entry.id   6c34a47d15547bd8f88033ced1e0a6f3
#
_cell.length_a   1.000
_cell.length_b   1.000
_cell.length_c   1.000
_cell.angle_alpha   90.00
_cell.angle_beta   90.00
_cell.angle_gamma   90.00
#
_symmetry.space_group_name_H-M   'P 1'
#
loop_
_entity.id
_entity.type
_entity.pdbx_description
1 polymer ?
#
loop_
_entity_poly.entity_id
_entity_poly.type
_entity_poly.pdbx_seq_one_letter_code
_entity_poly.pdbx_strand_id
1 'polypeptide(L)'
;MANEIPEDKMLEGETIQLEDVDNEVEDTEDGGAIIREKNAEDHAAKLAHFANIVEEVDDDMLKTAITDLIEKISNDKEAREKRDKQYEEGLRRTGLGDDAPGGAQFTGANKVVHPMLVEACVDFSARFMKEVFPPNGPIKSKVLGERDKAKLQKAERKAEFMNWQTTEQMVEFRGELEQLSTQLPLGGGQYMKFMWNALHRRPCSEFIAIDDVYLPFAATNFYTAERKTHVQYVTKFEYQRRVKSGMYRDVDLGTPDDPEYSKSTQANDKIEGRKDLSYNEDGLRTIFEVYTYLDFGDGPEPYILSIDKSTEMGLGLYRNWEQDDERQLELDWIVEFPFVPWRGAYPIGLTHMIGGLSGAATGALRALLDSAHIQNIPTVLKLKGGPGGQTLNVQPTEIAEIEGGALVDDIRKIVMPMPFNPPSPTLFQLLGFLVDAGKGVVQTSFEKLSDQNSNQPVGTTMALIEQGMVVFSSIHSRLHNSMARCFKILHRINSAYLTVEDIEAQAAGMEIDPSDFDGPMDVIPVSDPAIFSETQRFAQTQAIMQRAQVMPQMYDARKVEEMFLR
;
A
#
# COMPACT_ATOMS: atom_id res chain seq x y z
N MET A 1 19.63 60.11 -55.37
CA MET A 1 18.68 59.11 -55.90
C MET A 1 18.02 58.47 -54.70
N ALA A 2 16.86 58.95 -54.34
CA ALA A 2 16.03 58.39 -53.28
C ALA A 2 15.29 57.19 -53.84
N ASN A 3 15.41 56.03 -53.22
CA ASN A 3 14.55 54.89 -53.54
C ASN A 3 13.30 55.00 -52.65
N GLU A 4 12.21 55.28 -53.28
CA GLU A 4 10.84 55.19 -52.76
C GLU A 4 10.55 53.71 -52.45
N ILE A 5 10.15 53.45 -51.22
CA ILE A 5 9.59 52.17 -50.79
C ILE A 5 8.09 52.22 -51.13
N PRO A 6 7.53 51.21 -51.80
CA PRO A 6 6.11 51.20 -52.12
C PRO A 6 5.27 50.99 -50.83
N GLU A 7 4.34 51.88 -50.62
CA GLU A 7 3.36 51.95 -49.50
C GLU A 7 2.26 50.88 -49.51
N ASP A 8 2.33 49.83 -50.29
CA ASP A 8 1.25 48.89 -50.53
C ASP A 8 1.44 47.51 -49.92
N LYS A 9 2.15 47.44 -48.79
CA LYS A 9 2.16 46.23 -47.93
C LYS A 9 1.94 46.60 -46.46
N MET A 10 1.02 47.49 -46.21
CA MET A 10 0.45 47.63 -44.87
C MET A 10 -0.68 46.60 -44.71
N LEU A 11 -0.34 45.53 -43.96
CA LEU A 11 -1.17 44.97 -42.91
C LEU A 11 -2.56 44.47 -43.36
N GLU A 12 -2.63 43.36 -44.02
CA GLU A 12 -3.60 42.38 -43.60
C GLU A 12 -3.10 41.84 -42.25
N GLY A 13 -3.59 42.45 -41.19
CA GLY A 13 -3.44 41.92 -39.84
C GLY A 13 -4.16 40.60 -39.79
N GLU A 14 -3.40 39.51 -39.72
CA GLU A 14 -3.90 38.29 -39.09
C GLU A 14 -4.37 38.71 -37.73
N THR A 15 -5.69 38.81 -37.56
CA THR A 15 -6.34 38.86 -36.29
C THR A 15 -6.01 37.53 -35.64
N ILE A 16 -4.97 37.50 -34.81
CA ILE A 16 -4.80 36.45 -33.81
C ILE A 16 -6.07 36.52 -32.98
N GLN A 17 -7.00 35.61 -33.23
CA GLN A 17 -8.06 35.33 -32.26
C GLN A 17 -7.32 34.86 -31.03
N LEU A 18 -7.09 35.78 -30.08
CA LEU A 18 -6.87 35.45 -28.69
C LEU A 18 -8.11 34.68 -28.30
N GLU A 19 -8.00 33.35 -28.24
CA GLU A 19 -8.99 32.50 -27.58
C GLU A 19 -9.26 33.14 -26.22
N ASP A 20 -10.52 33.33 -25.91
CA ASP A 20 -11.05 34.00 -24.73
C ASP A 20 -10.27 33.64 -23.46
N VAL A 21 -9.27 34.42 -23.13
CA VAL A 21 -8.79 34.54 -21.76
C VAL A 21 -9.89 35.37 -21.09
N ASP A 22 -10.71 34.72 -20.28
CA ASP A 22 -11.76 35.35 -19.46
C ASP A 22 -11.09 36.26 -18.41
N ASN A 23 -10.57 37.41 -18.88
CA ASN A 23 -10.03 38.46 -18.01
C ASN A 23 -11.15 39.41 -17.68
N GLU A 24 -11.53 39.51 -16.41
CA GLU A 24 -12.36 40.63 -15.95
C GLU A 24 -11.50 41.89 -15.89
N VAL A 25 -11.91 42.89 -16.66
CA VAL A 25 -11.29 44.22 -16.67
C VAL A 25 -12.07 45.13 -15.71
N GLU A 26 -11.54 45.43 -14.54
CA GLU A 26 -12.05 46.46 -13.65
C GLU A 26 -11.44 47.81 -14.02
N ASP A 27 -12.28 48.75 -14.43
CA ASP A 27 -11.88 50.14 -14.63
C ASP A 27 -11.66 50.83 -13.28
N THR A 28 -10.45 51.33 -13.05
CA THR A 28 -10.14 52.12 -11.85
C THR A 28 -10.60 53.57 -12.01
N GLU A 29 -11.04 54.23 -10.92
CA GLU A 29 -11.51 55.63 -10.92
C GLU A 29 -10.47 56.63 -11.47
N ASP A 30 -9.20 56.24 -11.56
CA ASP A 30 -8.09 57.02 -12.11
C ASP A 30 -7.85 56.76 -13.63
N GLY A 31 -8.74 56.06 -14.32
CA GLY A 31 -8.66 55.79 -15.76
C GLY A 31 -7.65 54.70 -16.15
N GLY A 32 -7.19 53.87 -15.20
CA GLY A 32 -6.44 52.66 -15.43
C GLY A 32 -7.36 51.43 -15.45
N ALA A 33 -6.97 50.39 -16.13
CA ALA A 33 -7.65 49.09 -16.11
C ALA A 33 -6.81 48.10 -15.32
N ILE A 34 -7.38 47.44 -14.32
CA ILE A 34 -6.79 46.30 -13.65
C ILE A 34 -7.33 45.06 -14.34
N ILE A 35 -6.46 44.34 -15.03
CA ILE A 35 -6.80 43.03 -15.60
C ILE A 35 -6.58 42.00 -14.49
N ARG A 36 -7.66 41.43 -13.99
CA ARG A 36 -7.61 40.31 -13.05
C ARG A 36 -7.80 39.02 -13.84
N GLU A 37 -6.85 38.09 -13.68
CA GLU A 37 -7.02 36.73 -14.16
C GLU A 37 -8.10 36.07 -13.29
N LYS A 38 -9.27 35.82 -13.84
CA LYS A 38 -10.40 35.14 -13.19
C LYS A 38 -9.96 33.79 -12.59
N ASN A 39 -9.04 33.08 -13.25
CA ASN A 39 -8.45 31.85 -12.75
C ASN A 39 -7.69 32.01 -11.42
N ALA A 40 -7.06 33.14 -11.15
CA ALA A 40 -6.32 33.37 -9.91
C ALA A 40 -7.24 33.59 -8.70
N GLU A 41 -8.39 34.27 -8.89
CA GLU A 41 -9.39 34.48 -7.83
C GLU A 41 -10.12 33.17 -7.49
N ASP A 42 -10.53 32.41 -8.50
CA ASP A 42 -11.16 31.10 -8.32
C ASP A 42 -10.21 30.12 -7.62
N HIS A 43 -8.92 30.14 -7.96
CA HIS A 43 -7.91 29.33 -7.31
C HIS A 43 -7.70 29.74 -5.85
N ALA A 44 -7.63 31.03 -5.55
CA ALA A 44 -7.51 31.54 -4.18
C ALA A 44 -8.75 31.18 -3.33
N ALA A 45 -9.95 31.25 -3.92
CA ALA A 45 -11.18 30.84 -3.25
C ALA A 45 -11.21 29.34 -2.93
N LYS A 46 -10.78 28.48 -3.87
CA LYS A 46 -10.62 27.03 -3.64
C LYS A 46 -9.63 26.73 -2.52
N LEU A 47 -8.48 27.40 -2.49
CA LEU A 47 -7.51 27.25 -1.41
C LEU A 47 -8.04 27.70 -0.05
N ALA A 48 -8.80 28.80 -0.02
CA ALA A 48 -9.45 29.29 1.20
C ALA A 48 -10.53 28.31 1.70
N HIS A 49 -11.26 27.64 0.80
CA HIS A 49 -12.24 26.62 1.16
C HIS A 49 -11.60 25.43 1.90
N PHE A 50 -10.43 24.99 1.46
CA PHE A 50 -9.68 23.89 2.07
C PHE A 50 -8.72 24.32 3.20
N ALA A 51 -8.79 25.58 3.65
CA ALA A 51 -7.98 26.06 4.76
C ALA A 51 -8.43 25.45 6.11
N ASN A 52 -7.54 25.50 7.09
CA ASN A 52 -7.85 25.08 8.45
C ASN A 52 -8.82 26.07 9.12
N ILE A 53 -10.02 25.63 9.43
CA ILE A 53 -11.10 26.43 10.04
C ILE A 53 -11.27 26.15 11.54
N VAL A 54 -10.33 25.49 12.18
CA VAL A 54 -10.44 25.08 13.60
C VAL A 54 -10.62 26.27 14.55
N GLU A 55 -10.13 27.45 14.20
CA GLU A 55 -10.26 28.68 14.99
C GLU A 55 -11.57 29.45 14.70
N GLU A 56 -12.27 29.08 13.62
CA GLU A 56 -13.54 29.70 13.23
C GLU A 56 -14.75 29.07 13.95
N VAL A 57 -14.60 27.84 14.44
CA VAL A 57 -15.66 27.08 15.10
C VAL A 57 -15.65 27.35 16.61
N ASP A 58 -16.84 27.35 17.22
CA ASP A 58 -17.00 27.49 18.66
C ASP A 58 -16.26 26.41 19.43
N ASP A 59 -15.41 26.82 20.38
CA ASP A 59 -14.54 25.91 21.13
C ASP A 59 -15.33 24.89 21.97
N ASP A 60 -16.51 25.22 22.49
CA ASP A 60 -17.33 24.31 23.30
C ASP A 60 -17.98 23.22 22.42
N MET A 61 -18.43 23.59 21.21
CA MET A 61 -18.95 22.64 20.23
C MET A 61 -17.85 21.71 19.74
N LEU A 62 -16.69 22.25 19.39
CA LEU A 62 -15.53 21.48 18.96
C LEU A 62 -15.08 20.49 20.05
N LYS A 63 -14.98 20.93 21.29
CA LYS A 63 -14.59 20.08 22.42
C LYS A 63 -15.58 18.94 22.66
N THR A 64 -16.88 19.22 22.56
CA THR A 64 -17.91 18.19 22.69
C THR A 64 -17.80 17.15 21.57
N ALA A 65 -17.61 17.58 20.32
CA ALA A 65 -17.41 16.70 19.19
C ALA A 65 -16.14 15.83 19.33
N ILE A 66 -15.04 16.41 19.81
CA ILE A 66 -13.78 15.68 20.07
C ILE A 66 -13.96 14.60 21.13
N THR A 67 -14.60 14.90 22.25
CA THR A 67 -14.82 13.94 23.35
C THR A 67 -15.66 12.75 22.86
N ASP A 68 -16.74 13.01 22.11
CA ASP A 68 -17.58 11.97 21.49
C ASP A 68 -16.80 11.11 20.48
N LEU A 69 -15.96 11.75 19.67
CA LEU A 69 -15.13 11.04 18.68
C LEU A 69 -14.07 10.14 19.34
N ILE A 70 -13.40 10.60 20.39
CA ILE A 70 -12.39 9.80 21.11
C ILE A 70 -13.03 8.53 21.72
N GLU A 71 -14.22 8.66 22.33
CA GLU A 71 -14.96 7.50 22.82
C GLU A 71 -15.31 6.53 21.69
N LYS A 72 -15.81 7.03 20.55
CA LYS A 72 -16.13 6.22 19.39
C LYS A 72 -14.88 5.53 18.80
N ILE A 73 -13.74 6.21 18.72
CA ILE A 73 -12.47 5.65 18.22
C ILE A 73 -11.98 4.53 19.16
N SER A 74 -12.12 4.72 20.49
CA SER A 74 -11.78 3.69 21.47
C SER A 74 -12.65 2.43 21.27
N ASN A 75 -13.95 2.60 21.05
CA ASN A 75 -14.86 1.49 20.76
C ASN A 75 -14.53 0.79 19.42
N ASP A 76 -14.13 1.54 18.39
CA ASP A 76 -13.71 0.98 17.10
C ASP A 76 -12.41 0.16 17.25
N LYS A 77 -11.45 0.64 18.06
CA LYS A 77 -10.22 -0.09 18.39
C LYS A 77 -10.53 -1.41 19.11
N GLU A 78 -11.43 -1.39 20.10
CA GLU A 78 -11.84 -2.60 20.84
C GLU A 78 -12.55 -3.60 19.93
N ALA A 79 -13.44 -3.12 19.06
CA ALA A 79 -14.21 -3.96 18.14
C ALA A 79 -13.33 -4.80 17.19
N ARG A 80 -12.14 -4.31 16.83
CA ARG A 80 -11.22 -5.01 15.94
C ARG A 80 -10.11 -5.80 16.66
N GLU A 81 -10.06 -5.81 17.98
CA GLU A 81 -8.98 -6.47 18.77
C GLU A 81 -8.72 -7.94 18.37
N LYS A 82 -9.78 -8.70 18.06
CA LYS A 82 -9.65 -10.10 17.62
C LYS A 82 -8.94 -10.21 16.26
N ARG A 83 -9.25 -9.28 15.33
CA ARG A 83 -8.61 -9.21 14.03
C ARG A 83 -7.12 -8.87 14.17
N ASP A 84 -6.79 -7.91 15.03
CA ASP A 84 -5.41 -7.49 15.28
C ASP A 84 -4.59 -8.64 15.85
N LYS A 85 -5.16 -9.43 16.77
CA LYS A 85 -4.52 -10.66 17.26
C LYS A 85 -4.31 -11.71 16.16
N GLN A 86 -5.25 -11.84 15.22
CA GLN A 86 -5.09 -12.74 14.07
C GLN A 86 -3.98 -12.26 13.12
N TYR A 87 -3.89 -10.96 12.91
CA TYR A 87 -2.84 -10.37 12.08
C TYR A 87 -1.46 -10.49 12.74
N GLU A 88 -1.35 -10.19 14.04
CA GLU A 88 -0.15 -10.42 14.86
C GLU A 88 0.34 -11.87 14.75
N GLU A 89 -0.57 -12.83 14.89
CA GLU A 89 -0.25 -14.26 14.73
C GLU A 89 0.20 -14.58 13.30
N GLY A 90 -0.39 -13.93 12.30
CA GLY A 90 0.04 -14.04 10.89
C GLY A 90 1.46 -13.55 10.68
N LEU A 91 1.82 -12.40 11.24
CA LEU A 91 3.18 -11.86 11.21
C LEU A 91 4.17 -12.83 11.84
N ARG A 92 3.86 -13.37 13.01
CA ARG A 92 4.71 -14.39 13.65
C ARG A 92 4.88 -15.66 12.82
N ARG A 93 3.84 -16.10 12.09
CA ARG A 93 3.88 -17.27 11.20
C ARG A 93 4.68 -17.04 9.93
N THR A 94 5.12 -15.82 9.65
CA THR A 94 6.10 -15.58 8.58
C THR A 94 7.47 -16.19 8.91
N GLY A 95 7.79 -16.31 10.19
CA GLY A 95 9.10 -16.76 10.66
C GLY A 95 10.21 -15.73 10.52
N LEU A 96 9.85 -14.51 10.20
CA LEU A 96 10.74 -13.36 10.24
C LEU A 96 10.84 -12.85 11.69
N GLY A 97 12.03 -12.44 12.09
CA GLY A 97 12.31 -12.03 13.48
C GLY A 97 12.57 -13.22 14.41
N ASP A 98 12.89 -12.93 15.67
CA ASP A 98 13.33 -13.92 16.67
C ASP A 98 12.17 -14.73 17.31
N ASP A 99 10.94 -14.27 17.18
CA ASP A 99 9.78 -14.87 17.84
C ASP A 99 9.08 -15.88 16.92
N ALA A 100 9.63 -17.08 16.81
CA ALA A 100 8.91 -18.16 16.15
C ALA A 100 7.66 -18.57 16.96
N PRO A 101 6.44 -18.64 16.34
CA PRO A 101 5.22 -19.00 17.03
C PRO A 101 5.28 -20.42 17.60
N GLY A 102 4.70 -20.58 18.80
CA GLY A 102 4.70 -21.84 19.51
C GLY A 102 6.07 -22.15 20.10
N GLY A 103 6.31 -21.74 21.33
CA GLY A 103 7.57 -21.91 22.04
C GLY A 103 8.20 -23.29 21.89
N ALA A 104 9.48 -23.40 22.16
CA ALA A 104 10.21 -24.67 22.13
C ALA A 104 9.47 -25.67 23.03
N GLN A 105 9.07 -26.82 22.48
CA GLN A 105 8.40 -27.88 23.26
C GLN A 105 9.30 -28.43 24.37
N PHE A 106 10.60 -28.30 24.20
CA PHE A 106 11.62 -28.66 25.19
C PHE A 106 12.89 -27.82 24.95
N THR A 107 13.78 -27.77 25.91
CA THR A 107 15.05 -27.05 25.80
C THR A 107 15.89 -27.65 24.67
N GLY A 108 16.18 -26.84 23.63
CA GLY A 108 16.92 -27.28 22.43
C GLY A 108 16.03 -27.72 21.27
N ALA A 109 14.71 -27.65 21.38
CA ALA A 109 13.80 -27.89 20.26
C ALA A 109 13.98 -26.88 19.13
N ASN A 110 13.72 -27.33 17.92
CA ASN A 110 13.89 -26.54 16.70
C ASN A 110 12.84 -25.42 16.59
N LYS A 111 13.27 -24.20 16.22
CA LYS A 111 12.40 -23.02 16.09
C LYS A 111 12.10 -22.65 14.62
N VAL A 112 12.53 -23.48 13.67
CA VAL A 112 12.31 -23.21 12.23
C VAL A 112 10.83 -23.01 11.93
N VAL A 113 10.53 -22.05 11.06
CA VAL A 113 9.20 -21.80 10.52
C VAL A 113 9.22 -22.08 9.03
N HIS A 114 8.16 -22.70 8.51
CA HIS A 114 8.04 -22.92 7.07
C HIS A 114 7.72 -21.61 6.36
N PRO A 115 8.50 -21.15 5.36
CA PRO A 115 8.42 -19.80 4.79
C PRO A 115 7.24 -19.59 3.81
N MET A 116 6.23 -20.46 3.80
CA MET A 116 5.11 -20.45 2.86
C MET A 116 4.42 -19.09 2.73
N LEU A 117 4.21 -18.38 3.85
CA LEU A 117 3.53 -17.08 3.84
C LEU A 117 4.44 -15.99 3.26
N VAL A 118 5.71 -15.99 3.59
CA VAL A 118 6.70 -15.02 3.07
C VAL A 118 6.89 -15.19 1.58
N GLU A 119 7.09 -16.45 1.13
CA GLU A 119 7.20 -16.76 -0.31
C GLU A 119 6.00 -16.21 -1.09
N ALA A 120 4.79 -16.41 -0.56
CA ALA A 120 3.56 -15.92 -1.17
C ALA A 120 3.49 -14.39 -1.25
N CYS A 121 3.90 -13.69 -0.18
CA CYS A 121 3.88 -12.22 -0.15
C CYS A 121 4.89 -11.61 -1.13
N VAL A 122 6.10 -12.15 -1.16
CA VAL A 122 7.17 -11.66 -2.05
C VAL A 122 6.83 -11.93 -3.52
N ASP A 123 6.34 -13.12 -3.85
CA ASP A 123 5.93 -13.47 -5.21
C ASP A 123 4.78 -12.57 -5.70
N PHE A 124 3.79 -12.34 -4.84
CA PHE A 124 2.68 -11.43 -5.15
C PHE A 124 3.18 -10.00 -5.42
N SER A 125 4.01 -9.45 -4.54
CA SER A 125 4.55 -8.10 -4.67
C SER A 125 5.36 -7.93 -5.95
N ALA A 126 6.24 -8.88 -6.26
CA ALA A 126 7.07 -8.84 -7.46
C ALA A 126 6.22 -8.82 -8.75
N ARG A 127 5.15 -9.63 -8.81
CA ARG A 127 4.22 -9.63 -9.95
C ARG A 127 3.39 -8.36 -10.04
N PHE A 128 2.87 -7.91 -8.90
CA PHE A 128 2.07 -6.69 -8.82
C PHE A 128 2.85 -5.47 -9.29
N MET A 129 4.07 -5.27 -8.76
CA MET A 129 4.91 -4.13 -9.12
C MET A 129 5.31 -4.11 -10.59
N LYS A 130 5.60 -5.29 -11.17
CA LYS A 130 5.92 -5.40 -12.61
C LYS A 130 4.78 -4.90 -13.50
N GLU A 131 3.53 -5.17 -13.12
CA GLU A 131 2.37 -4.83 -13.92
C GLU A 131 1.84 -3.43 -13.67
N VAL A 132 1.88 -2.99 -12.40
CA VAL A 132 1.28 -1.71 -11.99
C VAL A 132 2.24 -0.54 -12.21
N PHE A 133 3.55 -0.78 -12.09
CA PHE A 133 4.58 0.25 -12.19
C PHE A 133 5.62 -0.07 -13.28
N PRO A 134 5.21 -0.02 -14.56
CA PRO A 134 6.14 -0.24 -15.68
C PRO A 134 7.15 0.93 -15.80
N PRO A 135 8.29 0.74 -16.49
CA PRO A 135 9.33 1.76 -16.65
C PRO A 135 8.86 3.09 -17.24
N ASN A 136 7.81 3.04 -18.08
CA ASN A 136 7.24 4.23 -18.74
C ASN A 136 6.21 4.97 -17.88
N GLY A 137 6.06 4.59 -16.62
CA GLY A 137 5.09 5.15 -15.69
C GLY A 137 3.76 4.39 -15.65
N PRO A 138 3.02 4.53 -14.55
CA PRO A 138 1.80 3.75 -14.27
C PRO A 138 0.53 4.29 -14.96
N ILE A 139 0.60 5.41 -15.69
CA ILE A 139 -0.57 6.17 -16.14
C ILE A 139 -0.62 6.22 -17.67
N LYS A 140 -1.81 6.01 -18.24
CA LYS A 140 -2.09 6.21 -19.68
C LYS A 140 -3.31 7.09 -19.90
N SER A 141 -3.35 7.80 -21.00
CA SER A 141 -4.48 8.62 -21.42
C SER A 141 -5.67 7.76 -21.86
N LYS A 142 -6.88 8.18 -21.50
CA LYS A 142 -8.14 7.60 -21.96
C LYS A 142 -9.21 8.68 -22.00
N VAL A 143 -9.49 9.20 -23.19
CA VAL A 143 -10.56 10.19 -23.37
C VAL A 143 -11.92 9.54 -23.20
N LEU A 144 -12.75 10.13 -22.34
CA LEU A 144 -14.14 9.76 -22.11
C LEU A 144 -15.06 10.61 -23.01
N GLY A 145 -15.96 9.95 -23.77
CA GLY A 145 -16.91 10.60 -24.67
C GLY A 145 -16.37 10.83 -26.08
N GLU A 146 -16.77 11.93 -26.72
CA GLU A 146 -16.35 12.26 -28.10
C GLU A 146 -14.85 12.57 -28.16
N ARG A 147 -14.17 11.88 -29.08
CA ARG A 147 -12.72 12.01 -29.27
C ARG A 147 -12.44 13.16 -30.23
N ASP A 148 -12.12 14.31 -29.68
CA ASP A 148 -11.56 15.43 -30.41
C ASP A 148 -10.03 15.45 -30.31
N LYS A 149 -9.35 16.02 -31.32
CA LYS A 149 -7.89 16.11 -31.34
C LYS A 149 -7.33 16.90 -30.16
N ALA A 150 -8.00 18.00 -29.78
CA ALA A 150 -7.61 18.83 -28.65
C ALA A 150 -7.72 18.05 -27.33
N LYS A 151 -8.83 17.32 -27.13
CA LYS A 151 -9.03 16.47 -25.94
C LYS A 151 -7.99 15.34 -25.85
N LEU A 152 -7.61 14.75 -26.99
CA LEU A 152 -6.57 13.71 -27.01
C LEU A 152 -5.21 14.29 -26.60
N GLN A 153 -4.83 15.45 -27.14
CA GLN A 153 -3.58 16.11 -26.78
C GLN A 153 -3.57 16.53 -25.30
N LYS A 154 -4.69 17.09 -24.79
CA LYS A 154 -4.85 17.43 -23.38
C LYS A 154 -4.68 16.19 -22.48
N ALA A 155 -5.30 15.07 -22.82
CA ALA A 155 -5.19 13.82 -22.07
C ALA A 155 -3.78 13.21 -22.14
N GLU A 156 -3.08 13.33 -23.27
CA GLU A 156 -1.69 12.89 -23.42
C GLU A 156 -0.74 13.74 -22.55
N ARG A 157 -0.85 15.08 -22.56
CA ARG A 157 -0.07 15.97 -21.68
C ARG A 157 -0.30 15.66 -20.20
N LYS A 158 -1.57 15.49 -19.77
CA LYS A 158 -1.91 15.09 -18.40
C LYS A 158 -1.25 13.77 -18.02
N ALA A 159 -1.34 12.76 -18.87
CA ALA A 159 -0.76 11.45 -18.59
C ALA A 159 0.78 11.51 -18.49
N GLU A 160 1.44 12.28 -19.35
CA GLU A 160 2.89 12.48 -19.34
C GLU A 160 3.32 13.20 -18.05
N PHE A 161 2.65 14.28 -17.68
CA PHE A 161 2.95 15.02 -16.46
C PHE A 161 2.71 14.17 -15.19
N MET A 162 1.57 13.48 -15.08
CA MET A 162 1.29 12.63 -13.92
C MET A 162 2.24 11.41 -13.87
N ASN A 163 2.71 10.90 -15.00
CA ASN A 163 3.77 9.88 -15.00
C ASN A 163 5.07 10.44 -14.46
N TRP A 164 5.49 11.62 -14.89
CA TRP A 164 6.65 12.30 -14.32
C TRP A 164 6.48 12.55 -12.80
N GLN A 165 5.30 12.99 -12.37
CA GLN A 165 5.01 13.15 -10.94
C GLN A 165 5.22 11.86 -10.16
N THR A 166 4.68 10.74 -10.64
CA THR A 166 4.73 9.46 -9.93
C THR A 166 6.07 8.73 -10.03
N THR A 167 6.92 9.07 -11.02
CA THR A 167 8.23 8.42 -11.21
C THR A 167 9.40 9.26 -10.70
N GLU A 168 9.31 10.60 -10.79
CA GLU A 168 10.43 11.50 -10.52
C GLU A 168 10.12 12.48 -9.36
N GLN A 169 8.96 13.14 -9.38
CA GLN A 169 8.64 14.16 -8.38
C GLN A 169 8.29 13.55 -7.02
N MET A 170 7.44 12.51 -7.00
CA MET A 170 7.02 11.78 -5.80
C MET A 170 7.97 10.60 -5.56
N VAL A 171 9.17 10.90 -5.06
CA VAL A 171 10.26 9.91 -4.85
C VAL A 171 9.81 8.75 -3.95
N GLU A 172 8.90 9.02 -3.00
CA GLU A 172 8.34 8.06 -2.06
C GLU A 172 7.37 7.08 -2.70
N PHE A 173 6.62 7.47 -3.75
CA PHE A 173 5.46 6.74 -4.24
C PHE A 173 5.74 5.28 -4.59
N ARG A 174 6.84 5.01 -5.30
CA ARG A 174 7.23 3.64 -5.66
C ARG A 174 7.55 2.79 -4.43
N GLY A 175 8.31 3.35 -3.49
CA GLY A 175 8.69 2.65 -2.25
C GLY A 175 7.48 2.35 -1.38
N GLU A 176 6.58 3.30 -1.21
CA GLU A 176 5.32 3.17 -0.49
C GLU A 176 4.41 2.09 -1.13
N LEU A 177 4.32 2.08 -2.47
CA LEU A 177 3.54 1.09 -3.20
C LEU A 177 4.14 -0.32 -3.08
N GLU A 178 5.46 -0.45 -3.04
CA GLU A 178 6.16 -1.73 -2.83
C GLU A 178 5.94 -2.26 -1.42
N GLN A 179 6.02 -1.40 -0.39
CA GLN A 179 5.68 -1.76 0.99
C GLN A 179 4.22 -2.22 1.10
N LEU A 180 3.30 -1.45 0.52
CA LEU A 180 1.89 -1.81 0.44
C LEU A 180 1.69 -3.19 -0.18
N SER A 181 2.28 -3.42 -1.35
CA SER A 181 2.09 -4.68 -2.10
C SER A 181 2.68 -5.91 -1.39
N THR A 182 3.74 -5.73 -0.61
CA THR A 182 4.37 -6.80 0.17
C THR A 182 3.52 -7.20 1.38
N GLN A 183 2.93 -6.23 2.06
CA GLN A 183 2.13 -6.46 3.27
C GLN A 183 0.66 -6.79 2.97
N LEU A 184 0.17 -6.40 1.79
CA LEU A 184 -1.23 -6.59 1.39
C LEU A 184 -1.73 -8.03 1.47
N PRO A 185 -1.01 -9.05 0.93
CA PRO A 185 -1.49 -10.42 0.99
C PRO A 185 -1.63 -10.93 2.43
N LEU A 186 -0.73 -10.53 3.32
CA LEU A 186 -0.73 -10.98 4.71
C LEU A 186 -1.90 -10.38 5.49
N GLY A 187 -2.03 -9.05 5.49
CA GLY A 187 -3.03 -8.30 6.23
C GLY A 187 -4.43 -8.36 5.62
N GLY A 188 -4.52 -8.56 4.30
CA GLY A 188 -5.76 -8.62 3.54
C GLY A 188 -6.27 -7.28 3.04
N GLY A 189 -5.84 -6.18 3.62
CA GLY A 189 -6.12 -4.81 3.19
C GLY A 189 -5.00 -3.89 3.61
N GLN A 190 -4.71 -2.91 2.78
CA GLN A 190 -3.76 -1.83 3.07
C GLN A 190 -4.30 -0.54 2.47
N TYR A 191 -3.76 0.59 2.88
CA TYR A 191 -4.25 1.88 2.45
C TYR A 191 -3.13 2.76 1.92
N MET A 192 -3.47 3.67 1.02
CA MET A 192 -2.58 4.70 0.53
C MET A 192 -3.29 6.04 0.58
N LYS A 193 -2.64 7.04 1.15
CA LYS A 193 -3.13 8.40 1.27
C LYS A 193 -2.39 9.29 0.29
N PHE A 194 -3.10 10.23 -0.29
CA PHE A 194 -2.53 11.30 -1.09
C PHE A 194 -2.83 12.63 -0.44
N MET A 195 -1.85 13.53 -0.42
CA MET A 195 -2.00 14.86 0.13
C MET A 195 -1.11 15.87 -0.60
N TRP A 196 -1.44 17.14 -0.51
CA TRP A 196 -0.55 18.21 -0.95
C TRP A 196 0.43 18.58 0.16
N ASN A 197 1.71 18.60 -0.16
CA ASN A 197 2.73 19.07 0.75
C ASN A 197 3.05 20.55 0.47
N ALA A 198 2.47 21.44 1.27
CA ALA A 198 2.62 22.88 1.11
C ALA A 198 4.08 23.35 1.24
N LEU A 199 4.93 22.64 2.01
CA LEU A 199 6.33 23.00 2.20
C LEU A 199 7.17 22.70 0.96
N HIS A 200 6.90 21.59 0.29
CA HIS A 200 7.60 21.17 -0.93
C HIS A 200 6.83 21.55 -2.21
N ARG A 201 5.63 22.13 -2.07
CA ARG A 201 4.74 22.51 -3.18
C ARG A 201 4.59 21.38 -4.20
N ARG A 202 4.30 20.17 -3.71
CA ARG A 202 4.09 19.00 -4.54
C ARG A 202 3.12 18.00 -3.89
N PRO A 203 2.48 17.14 -4.67
CA PRO A 203 1.74 16.02 -4.10
C PRO A 203 2.67 15.03 -3.43
N CYS A 204 2.18 14.34 -2.39
CA CYS A 204 2.86 13.27 -1.68
C CYS A 204 1.91 12.09 -1.50
N SER A 205 2.48 10.90 -1.45
CA SER A 205 1.79 9.69 -1.05
C SER A 205 2.32 9.18 0.28
N GLU A 206 1.48 8.46 1.01
CA GLU A 206 1.81 7.84 2.28
C GLU A 206 1.15 6.46 2.35
N PHE A 207 1.94 5.42 2.57
CA PHE A 207 1.44 4.10 2.87
C PHE A 207 0.90 4.07 4.29
N ILE A 208 -0.33 3.60 4.47
CA ILE A 208 -0.95 3.43 5.78
C ILE A 208 -1.21 1.95 6.00
N ALA A 209 -0.60 1.41 7.06
CA ALA A 209 -0.83 0.03 7.45
C ALA A 209 -2.26 -0.16 7.95
N ILE A 210 -2.80 -1.37 7.75
CA ILE A 210 -4.14 -1.71 8.22
C ILE A 210 -4.30 -1.52 9.73
N ASP A 211 -3.21 -1.58 10.48
CA ASP A 211 -3.18 -1.40 11.93
C ASP A 211 -3.54 0.03 12.36
N ASP A 212 -3.21 1.00 11.52
CA ASP A 212 -3.35 2.42 11.81
C ASP A 212 -4.66 3.03 11.26
N VAL A 213 -5.58 2.19 10.74
CA VAL A 213 -6.88 2.63 10.25
C VAL A 213 -8.01 1.99 11.04
N TYR A 214 -8.80 2.76 11.76
CA TYR A 214 -9.99 2.30 12.48
C TYR A 214 -11.26 2.68 11.75
N LEU A 215 -12.20 1.73 11.69
CA LEU A 215 -13.51 1.87 11.07
C LEU A 215 -14.61 1.47 12.07
N PRO A 216 -15.80 2.07 12.01
CA PRO A 216 -16.93 1.69 12.85
C PRO A 216 -17.28 0.21 12.71
N PHE A 217 -17.70 -0.42 13.80
CA PHE A 217 -18.12 -1.81 13.80
C PHE A 217 -19.24 -2.11 12.76
N ALA A 218 -20.13 -1.16 12.57
CA ALA A 218 -21.24 -1.29 11.62
C ALA A 218 -20.85 -1.10 10.15
N ALA A 219 -19.61 -0.62 9.88
CA ALA A 219 -19.17 -0.37 8.51
C ALA A 219 -19.07 -1.66 7.70
N THR A 220 -19.70 -1.67 6.52
CA THR A 220 -19.66 -2.77 5.56
C THR A 220 -18.68 -2.51 4.40
N ASN A 221 -18.31 -1.24 4.18
CA ASN A 221 -17.41 -0.81 3.12
C ASN A 221 -16.59 0.38 3.60
N PHE A 222 -15.33 0.46 3.20
CA PHE A 222 -14.44 1.55 3.56
C PHE A 222 -14.96 2.92 3.08
N TYR A 223 -15.43 3.01 1.85
CA TYR A 223 -15.85 4.29 1.24
C TYR A 223 -17.19 4.82 1.75
N THR A 224 -18.05 3.94 2.29
CA THR A 224 -19.36 4.30 2.84
C THR A 224 -19.37 4.34 4.37
N ALA A 225 -18.21 4.19 5.00
CA ALA A 225 -18.10 4.27 6.45
C ALA A 225 -18.29 5.72 6.91
N GLU A 226 -19.16 5.94 7.90
CA GLU A 226 -19.43 7.27 8.47
C GLU A 226 -18.22 7.91 9.14
N ARG A 227 -17.26 7.09 9.56
CA ARG A 227 -16.01 7.53 10.18
C ARG A 227 -14.86 6.67 9.71
N LYS A 228 -13.76 7.32 9.36
CA LYS A 228 -12.48 6.69 9.04
C LYS A 228 -11.43 7.38 9.88
N THR A 229 -10.74 6.65 10.74
CA THR A 229 -9.70 7.24 11.61
C THR A 229 -8.35 6.70 11.19
N HIS A 230 -7.44 7.60 10.85
CA HIS A 230 -6.03 7.31 10.60
C HIS A 230 -5.21 7.73 11.82
N VAL A 231 -4.46 6.80 12.38
CA VAL A 231 -3.57 7.02 13.53
C VAL A 231 -2.19 7.41 13.02
N GLN A 232 -1.72 8.57 13.40
CA GLN A 232 -0.40 9.08 13.01
C GLN A 232 0.51 9.23 14.23
N TYR A 233 1.78 8.89 14.04
CA TYR A 233 2.84 9.11 15.03
C TYR A 233 3.73 10.25 14.53
N VAL A 234 3.55 11.45 15.10
CA VAL A 234 4.18 12.68 14.63
C VAL A 234 5.27 13.12 15.59
N THR A 235 6.49 13.33 15.06
CA THR A 235 7.60 13.84 15.87
C THR A 235 7.39 15.31 16.23
N LYS A 236 8.08 15.80 17.26
CA LYS A 236 8.04 17.21 17.66
C LYS A 236 8.38 18.16 16.51
N PHE A 237 9.38 17.82 15.70
CA PHE A 237 9.78 18.67 14.57
C PHE A 237 8.74 18.66 13.45
N GLU A 238 8.17 17.51 13.16
CA GLU A 238 7.11 17.42 12.15
C GLU A 238 5.85 18.18 12.61
N TYR A 239 5.48 18.09 13.88
CA TYR A 239 4.40 18.90 14.44
C TYR A 239 4.66 20.41 14.22
N GLN A 240 5.86 20.90 14.55
CA GLN A 240 6.22 22.30 14.33
C GLN A 240 6.17 22.70 12.85
N ARG A 241 6.56 21.80 11.94
CA ARG A 241 6.46 22.05 10.49
C ARG A 241 5.01 22.16 10.05
N ARG A 242 4.13 21.31 10.55
CA ARG A 242 2.68 21.35 10.26
C ARG A 242 2.03 22.62 10.81
N VAL A 243 2.42 23.08 11.98
CA VAL A 243 2.01 24.40 12.52
C VAL A 243 2.50 25.53 11.60
N LYS A 244 3.77 25.52 11.22
CA LYS A 244 4.35 26.54 10.34
C LYS A 244 3.70 26.57 8.95
N SER A 245 3.23 25.46 8.44
CA SER A 245 2.55 25.38 7.14
C SER A 245 1.04 25.76 7.22
N GLY A 246 0.52 26.08 8.42
CA GLY A 246 -0.90 26.35 8.62
C GLY A 246 -1.80 25.10 8.67
N MET A 247 -1.19 23.90 8.60
CA MET A 247 -1.95 22.66 8.71
C MET A 247 -2.52 22.47 10.13
N TYR A 248 -1.76 22.83 11.16
CA TYR A 248 -2.22 22.77 12.54
C TYR A 248 -2.24 24.16 13.16
N ARG A 249 -3.15 24.40 14.08
CA ARG A 249 -3.12 25.62 14.91
C ARG A 249 -1.94 25.56 15.87
N ASP A 250 -1.43 26.74 16.25
CA ASP A 250 -0.32 26.86 17.21
C ASP A 250 -0.85 26.78 18.64
N VAL A 251 -0.74 25.61 19.25
CA VAL A 251 -1.21 25.35 20.64
C VAL A 251 -0.11 24.68 21.43
N ASP A 252 0.03 25.06 22.69
CA ASP A 252 0.91 24.37 23.61
C ASP A 252 0.28 23.06 24.07
N LEU A 253 0.76 21.95 23.53
CA LEU A 253 0.29 20.60 23.85
C LEU A 253 1.03 19.97 25.03
N GLY A 254 1.97 20.67 25.68
CA GLY A 254 2.77 20.10 26.77
C GLY A 254 3.64 18.91 26.35
N THR A 255 4.00 18.07 27.31
CA THR A 255 4.80 16.86 27.05
C THR A 255 3.90 15.74 26.52
N PRO A 256 4.28 15.07 25.42
CA PRO A 256 3.49 13.95 24.89
C PRO A 256 3.55 12.73 25.81
N ASP A 257 2.48 11.96 25.85
CA ASP A 257 2.47 10.63 26.45
C ASP A 257 3.31 9.66 25.63
N ASP A 258 3.76 8.57 26.25
CA ASP A 258 4.43 7.50 25.52
C ASP A 258 3.47 6.87 24.51
N PRO A 259 3.89 6.68 23.25
CA PRO A 259 3.03 6.12 22.22
C PRO A 259 2.65 4.66 22.54
N GLU A 260 1.37 4.36 22.49
CA GLU A 260 0.86 2.99 22.61
C GLU A 260 0.84 2.32 21.24
N TYR A 261 1.89 1.62 20.90
CA TYR A 261 1.94 0.85 19.66
C TYR A 261 1.03 -0.39 19.74
N SER A 262 0.40 -0.72 18.60
CA SER A 262 -0.36 -1.96 18.47
C SER A 262 0.58 -3.17 18.62
N LYS A 263 0.04 -4.35 18.99
CA LYS A 263 0.83 -5.58 19.05
C LYS A 263 1.36 -6.01 17.69
N SER A 264 0.64 -5.69 16.63
CA SER A 264 1.07 -5.93 15.26
C SER A 264 2.21 -4.99 14.86
N THR A 265 2.18 -3.72 15.25
CA THR A 265 3.31 -2.80 15.08
C THR A 265 4.56 -3.33 15.80
N GLN A 266 4.42 -3.74 17.05
CA GLN A 266 5.53 -4.36 17.81
C GLN A 266 6.05 -5.66 17.16
N ALA A 267 5.17 -6.45 16.52
CA ALA A 267 5.59 -7.64 15.79
C ALA A 267 6.37 -7.27 14.51
N ASN A 268 5.98 -6.21 13.81
CA ASN A 268 6.72 -5.66 12.67
C ASN A 268 8.09 -5.11 13.11
N ASP A 269 8.15 -4.37 14.23
CA ASP A 269 9.42 -3.88 14.80
C ASP A 269 10.41 -5.03 15.08
N LYS A 270 9.92 -6.15 15.59
CA LYS A 270 10.75 -7.36 15.80
C LYS A 270 11.22 -7.99 14.49
N ILE A 271 10.38 -7.99 13.46
CA ILE A 271 10.77 -8.45 12.11
C ILE A 271 11.90 -7.58 11.57
N GLU A 272 11.82 -6.27 11.77
CA GLU A 272 12.85 -5.30 11.38
C GLU A 272 14.09 -5.31 12.29
N GLY A 273 14.06 -6.07 13.40
CA GLY A 273 15.13 -6.11 14.39
C GLY A 273 15.18 -4.86 15.28
N ARG A 274 14.09 -4.09 15.32
CA ARG A 274 13.97 -2.92 16.18
C ARG A 274 13.55 -3.34 17.59
N LYS A 275 14.11 -2.68 18.59
CA LYS A 275 13.78 -2.92 19.99
C LYS A 275 12.69 -1.95 20.44
N ASP A 276 11.76 -2.43 21.26
CA ASP A 276 10.78 -1.57 21.92
C ASP A 276 11.52 -0.48 22.73
N LEU A 277 11.21 0.78 22.42
CA LEU A 277 11.71 1.91 23.20
C LEU A 277 10.92 2.04 24.48
N SER A 278 11.62 2.18 25.61
CA SER A 278 11.01 2.37 26.92
C SER A 278 10.74 3.84 27.26
N TYR A 279 11.02 4.77 26.35
CA TYR A 279 10.85 6.20 26.53
C TYR A 279 10.66 6.89 25.17
N ASN A 280 9.99 8.05 25.21
CA ASN A 280 9.69 8.85 24.03
C ASN A 280 10.78 9.92 23.81
N GLU A 281 11.93 9.54 23.23
CA GLU A 281 13.07 10.41 23.03
C GLU A 281 12.80 11.51 21.98
N ASP A 282 12.08 11.13 20.91
CA ASP A 282 11.78 12.06 19.80
C ASP A 282 10.51 12.90 20.05
N GLY A 283 9.88 12.76 21.22
CA GLY A 283 8.64 13.47 21.54
C GLY A 283 7.50 13.13 20.60
N LEU A 284 7.38 11.85 20.22
CA LEU A 284 6.32 11.35 19.35
C LEU A 284 4.94 11.60 19.98
N ARG A 285 4.05 12.15 19.18
CA ARG A 285 2.64 12.35 19.52
C ARG A 285 1.76 11.45 18.69
N THR A 286 0.75 10.88 19.31
CA THR A 286 -0.29 10.15 18.60
C THR A 286 -1.39 11.13 18.21
N ILE A 287 -1.56 11.33 16.90
CA ILE A 287 -2.59 12.20 16.34
C ILE A 287 -3.61 11.34 15.61
N PHE A 288 -4.89 11.54 15.91
CA PHE A 288 -5.99 10.95 15.18
C PHE A 288 -6.43 11.91 14.07
N GLU A 289 -6.34 11.49 12.85
CA GLU A 289 -6.91 12.17 11.71
C GLU A 289 -8.22 11.46 11.35
N VAL A 290 -9.33 12.14 11.58
CA VAL A 290 -10.67 11.56 11.54
C VAL A 290 -11.46 12.17 10.39
N TYR A 291 -11.84 11.35 9.44
CA TYR A 291 -12.75 11.66 8.34
C TYR A 291 -14.16 11.29 8.80
N THR A 292 -15.04 12.27 9.02
CA THR A 292 -16.35 12.02 9.62
C THR A 292 -17.32 13.15 9.31
N TYR A 293 -18.60 12.91 9.56
CA TYR A 293 -19.62 13.92 9.50
C TYR A 293 -19.77 14.60 10.87
N LEU A 294 -19.70 15.92 10.91
CA LEU A 294 -19.90 16.74 12.10
C LEU A 294 -21.02 17.76 11.83
N ASP A 295 -21.76 18.11 12.87
CA ASP A 295 -22.81 19.12 12.82
C ASP A 295 -22.42 20.30 13.71
N PHE A 296 -22.15 21.44 13.07
CA PHE A 296 -21.85 22.71 13.74
C PHE A 296 -23.01 23.71 13.68
N GLY A 297 -24.21 23.24 13.31
CA GLY A 297 -25.44 24.04 13.32
C GLY A 297 -26.17 24.10 11.97
N ASP A 298 -25.51 23.79 10.87
CA ASP A 298 -26.06 23.78 9.52
C ASP A 298 -26.49 22.37 9.06
N GLY A 299 -26.27 21.36 9.88
CA GLY A 299 -26.51 19.96 9.60
C GLY A 299 -25.22 19.12 9.53
N PRO A 300 -25.33 17.80 9.32
CA PRO A 300 -24.16 16.92 9.25
C PRO A 300 -23.41 17.12 7.93
N GLU A 301 -22.24 17.71 7.98
CA GLU A 301 -21.33 17.92 6.86
C GLU A 301 -20.05 17.08 7.01
N PRO A 302 -19.38 16.68 5.91
CA PRO A 302 -18.13 15.90 5.98
C PRO A 302 -16.94 16.79 6.31
N TYR A 303 -16.21 16.43 7.37
CA TYR A 303 -15.01 17.15 7.83
C TYR A 303 -13.84 16.19 8.01
N ILE A 304 -12.63 16.76 7.98
CA ILE A 304 -11.39 16.10 8.41
C ILE A 304 -10.94 16.80 9.68
N LEU A 305 -10.91 16.08 10.80
CA LEU A 305 -10.52 16.61 12.09
C LEU A 305 -9.24 15.93 12.59
N SER A 306 -8.21 16.71 12.87
CA SER A 306 -6.96 16.24 13.48
C SER A 306 -6.99 16.49 14.99
N ILE A 307 -6.84 15.44 15.80
CA ILE A 307 -6.94 15.47 17.26
C ILE A 307 -5.66 14.95 17.89
N ASP A 308 -5.05 15.67 18.82
CA ASP A 308 -3.99 15.12 19.67
C ASP A 308 -4.59 14.21 20.73
N LYS A 309 -4.17 12.94 20.77
CA LYS A 309 -4.69 11.93 21.69
C LYS A 309 -4.48 12.29 23.15
N SER A 310 -3.30 12.86 23.49
CA SER A 310 -2.89 13.11 24.88
C SER A 310 -3.66 14.26 25.52
N THR A 311 -3.90 15.34 24.75
CA THR A 311 -4.53 16.56 25.27
C THR A 311 -5.99 16.67 24.88
N GLU A 312 -6.48 15.79 24.02
CA GLU A 312 -7.84 15.84 23.44
C GLU A 312 -8.13 17.17 22.75
N MET A 313 -7.10 17.80 22.17
CA MET A 313 -7.22 19.08 21.49
C MET A 313 -7.33 18.90 19.97
N GLY A 314 -8.25 19.61 19.33
CA GLY A 314 -8.34 19.70 17.89
C GLY A 314 -7.23 20.59 17.34
N LEU A 315 -6.45 20.09 16.40
CA LEU A 315 -5.32 20.77 15.79
C LEU A 315 -5.66 21.38 14.44
N GLY A 316 -6.52 20.72 13.68
CA GLY A 316 -6.95 21.15 12.37
C GLY A 316 -8.33 20.61 12.05
N LEU A 317 -9.16 21.45 11.47
CA LEU A 317 -10.49 21.12 10.98
C LEU A 317 -10.61 21.60 9.55
N TYR A 318 -10.94 20.69 8.63
CA TYR A 318 -11.00 20.97 7.20
C TYR A 318 -12.33 20.53 6.62
N ARG A 319 -12.87 21.33 5.71
CA ARG A 319 -14.02 20.93 4.89
C ARG A 319 -13.60 19.80 3.95
N ASN A 320 -14.41 18.76 3.86
CA ASN A 320 -14.11 17.58 3.05
C ASN A 320 -15.06 17.42 1.86
N TRP A 321 -15.33 18.52 1.16
CA TRP A 321 -16.13 18.55 -0.07
C TRP A 321 -15.63 19.66 -1.01
N GLU A 322 -15.98 19.57 -2.29
CA GLU A 322 -15.64 20.59 -3.28
C GLU A 322 -16.48 21.86 -3.04
N GLN A 323 -15.89 23.04 -3.24
CA GLN A 323 -16.53 24.33 -3.01
C GLN A 323 -17.84 24.48 -3.81
N ASP A 324 -17.87 23.97 -5.05
CA ASP A 324 -18.98 24.11 -5.98
C ASP A 324 -20.02 22.99 -5.83
N ASP A 325 -19.83 22.04 -4.91
CA ASP A 325 -20.75 20.92 -4.71
C ASP A 325 -21.85 21.27 -3.70
N GLU A 326 -23.03 21.62 -4.21
CA GLU A 326 -24.22 21.87 -3.37
C GLU A 326 -24.63 20.66 -2.51
N ARG A 327 -24.19 19.45 -2.86
CA ARG A 327 -24.53 18.22 -2.13
C ARG A 327 -23.54 17.90 -1.04
N GLN A 328 -22.41 18.61 -0.98
CA GLN A 328 -21.33 18.41 -0.01
C GLN A 328 -20.89 16.94 0.10
N LEU A 329 -20.63 16.31 -1.07
CA LEU A 329 -20.19 14.93 -1.11
C LEU A 329 -18.78 14.78 -0.55
N GLU A 330 -18.59 13.80 0.34
CA GLU A 330 -17.30 13.49 0.93
C GLU A 330 -16.24 13.19 -0.14
N LEU A 331 -15.09 13.84 -0.02
CA LEU A 331 -13.92 13.59 -0.86
C LEU A 331 -13.06 12.46 -0.31
N ASP A 332 -12.63 11.58 -1.20
CA ASP A 332 -11.68 10.51 -0.87
C ASP A 332 -10.24 11.08 -0.84
N TRP A 333 -9.49 10.82 0.23
CA TRP A 333 -8.05 11.09 0.36
C TRP A 333 -7.25 9.83 0.62
N ILE A 334 -7.90 8.81 1.13
CA ILE A 334 -7.35 7.49 1.43
C ILE A 334 -7.98 6.48 0.49
N VAL A 335 -7.14 5.67 -0.14
CA VAL A 335 -7.57 4.59 -1.03
C VAL A 335 -7.31 3.26 -0.37
N GLU A 336 -8.34 2.41 -0.31
CA GLU A 336 -8.24 1.03 0.13
C GLU A 336 -7.72 0.13 -1.00
N PHE A 337 -6.79 -0.75 -0.66
CA PHE A 337 -6.32 -1.84 -1.50
C PHE A 337 -6.78 -3.17 -0.88
N PRO A 338 -7.91 -3.74 -1.32
CA PRO A 338 -8.44 -4.98 -0.76
C PRO A 338 -7.85 -6.21 -1.46
N PHE A 339 -7.32 -7.16 -0.69
CA PHE A 339 -6.88 -8.46 -1.23
C PHE A 339 -8.07 -9.35 -1.56
N VAL A 340 -8.84 -9.77 -0.55
CA VAL A 340 -10.10 -10.48 -0.71
C VAL A 340 -11.18 -9.78 0.11
N PRO A 341 -12.17 -9.13 -0.53
CA PRO A 341 -13.27 -8.49 0.19
C PRO A 341 -14.13 -9.55 0.89
N TRP A 342 -14.63 -9.24 2.06
CA TRP A 342 -15.52 -10.09 2.84
C TRP A 342 -16.79 -9.34 3.19
N ARG A 343 -17.51 -9.76 4.21
CA ARG A 343 -18.79 -9.15 4.60
C ARG A 343 -18.63 -7.75 5.25
N GLY A 344 -17.58 -7.56 6.01
CA GLY A 344 -17.32 -6.31 6.71
C GLY A 344 -16.38 -5.39 5.93
N ALA A 345 -16.12 -4.21 6.46
CA ALA A 345 -15.23 -3.22 5.86
C ALA A 345 -13.75 -3.66 5.80
N TYR A 346 -13.36 -4.62 6.63
CA TYR A 346 -11.98 -5.13 6.61
C TYR A 346 -11.86 -6.36 5.70
N PRO A 347 -11.05 -6.31 4.63
CA PRO A 347 -10.78 -7.45 3.76
C PRO A 347 -9.98 -8.55 4.48
N ILE A 348 -9.98 -9.77 3.94
CA ILE A 348 -9.22 -10.90 4.47
C ILE A 348 -7.97 -11.19 3.63
N GLY A 349 -6.89 -11.61 4.30
CA GLY A 349 -5.62 -11.97 3.68
C GLY A 349 -5.28 -13.46 3.82
N LEU A 350 -4.06 -13.79 3.38
CA LEU A 350 -3.53 -15.15 3.42
C LEU A 350 -3.46 -15.71 4.85
N THR A 351 -3.26 -14.86 5.86
CA THR A 351 -3.30 -15.26 7.26
C THR A 351 -4.60 -15.97 7.61
N HIS A 352 -5.73 -15.45 7.11
CA HIS A 352 -7.05 -16.02 7.35
C HIS A 352 -7.28 -17.29 6.51
N MET A 353 -6.74 -17.34 5.28
CA MET A 353 -6.98 -18.42 4.33
C MET A 353 -6.10 -19.64 4.57
N ILE A 354 -4.81 -19.43 4.75
CA ILE A 354 -3.81 -20.51 4.83
C ILE A 354 -2.96 -20.47 6.12
N GLY A 355 -3.24 -19.55 7.03
CA GLY A 355 -2.46 -19.46 8.29
C GLY A 355 -2.48 -20.74 9.11
N GLY A 356 -3.61 -21.47 9.12
CA GLY A 356 -3.72 -22.79 9.74
C GLY A 356 -2.83 -23.84 9.08
N LEU A 357 -2.78 -23.87 7.75
CA LEU A 357 -1.92 -24.80 6.97
C LEU A 357 -0.44 -24.49 7.19
N SER A 358 -0.05 -23.21 7.19
CA SER A 358 1.31 -22.75 7.48
C SER A 358 1.75 -23.18 8.90
N GLY A 359 0.87 -23.04 9.89
CA GLY A 359 1.13 -23.50 11.26
C GLY A 359 1.31 -25.01 11.34
N ALA A 360 0.45 -25.79 10.67
CA ALA A 360 0.56 -27.25 10.61
C ALA A 360 1.84 -27.72 9.90
N ALA A 361 2.21 -27.09 8.76
CA ALA A 361 3.45 -27.38 8.04
C ALA A 361 4.69 -27.07 8.89
N THR A 362 4.68 -25.94 9.61
CA THR A 362 5.74 -25.58 10.57
C THR A 362 5.86 -26.61 11.68
N GLY A 363 4.73 -27.06 12.26
CA GLY A 363 4.70 -28.09 13.30
C GLY A 363 5.27 -29.43 12.80
N ALA A 364 4.88 -29.86 11.60
CA ALA A 364 5.39 -31.07 10.97
C ALA A 364 6.90 -30.97 10.68
N LEU A 365 7.36 -29.85 10.17
CA LEU A 365 8.78 -29.59 9.89
C LEU A 365 9.61 -29.64 11.17
N ARG A 366 9.16 -28.98 12.24
CA ARG A 366 9.83 -29.00 13.56
C ARG A 366 9.90 -30.42 14.12
N ALA A 367 8.78 -31.16 14.08
CA ALA A 367 8.74 -32.52 14.57
C ALA A 367 9.72 -33.47 13.81
N LEU A 368 9.84 -33.28 12.49
CA LEU A 368 10.84 -34.02 11.67
C LEU A 368 12.27 -33.65 12.05
N LEU A 369 12.57 -32.37 12.18
CA LEU A 369 13.89 -31.87 12.55
C LEU A 369 14.28 -32.29 13.96
N ASP A 370 13.36 -32.17 14.91
CA ASP A 370 13.59 -32.58 16.30
C ASP A 370 13.79 -34.08 16.43
N SER A 371 13.00 -34.89 15.72
CA SER A 371 13.19 -36.35 15.66
C SER A 371 14.56 -36.72 15.11
N ALA A 372 14.97 -36.09 13.99
CA ALA A 372 16.28 -36.29 13.41
C ALA A 372 17.43 -35.86 14.34
N HIS A 373 17.24 -34.72 15.03
CA HIS A 373 18.21 -34.17 15.97
C HIS A 373 18.37 -35.09 17.19
N ILE A 374 17.27 -35.51 17.81
CA ILE A 374 17.28 -36.43 18.95
C ILE A 374 17.90 -37.79 18.59
N GLN A 375 17.62 -38.31 17.41
CA GLN A 375 18.21 -39.58 16.93
C GLN A 375 19.75 -39.51 16.81
N ASN A 376 20.28 -38.33 16.42
CA ASN A 376 21.71 -38.13 16.24
C ASN A 376 22.46 -37.78 17.55
N ILE A 377 21.74 -37.46 18.63
CA ILE A 377 22.35 -37.21 19.95
C ILE A 377 22.54 -38.54 20.66
N PRO A 378 23.77 -38.88 21.06
CA PRO A 378 24.03 -40.12 21.81
C PRO A 378 23.46 -40.03 23.23
N THR A 379 22.18 -40.34 23.39
CA THR A 379 21.52 -40.37 24.69
C THR A 379 21.51 -41.79 25.24
N VAL A 380 21.96 -41.95 26.46
CA VAL A 380 22.06 -43.27 27.13
C VAL A 380 21.27 -43.28 28.44
N LEU A 381 20.64 -44.41 28.71
CA LEU A 381 20.02 -44.70 30.00
C LEU A 381 21.02 -45.39 30.92
N LYS A 382 21.24 -44.88 32.14
CA LYS A 382 22.07 -45.46 33.15
C LYS A 382 21.20 -45.93 34.33
N LEU A 383 21.49 -47.14 34.82
CA LEU A 383 20.82 -47.68 36.02
C LEU A 383 21.27 -46.92 37.27
N LYS A 384 20.34 -46.35 38.04
CA LYS A 384 20.61 -45.66 39.31
C LYS A 384 20.85 -46.71 40.41
N GLY A 385 22.08 -46.80 40.96
CA GLY A 385 22.41 -47.72 42.03
C GLY A 385 23.52 -48.70 41.75
N GLY A 386 24.16 -48.66 40.54
CA GLY A 386 25.37 -49.41 40.28
C GLY A 386 26.61 -48.75 40.91
N PRO A 387 27.70 -49.49 41.14
CA PRO A 387 28.97 -48.93 41.60
C PRO A 387 29.47 -47.90 40.56
N GLY A 388 29.62 -46.66 40.98
CA GLY A 388 30.00 -45.53 40.09
C GLY A 388 28.91 -44.47 40.02
N GLY A 389 28.76 -43.63 41.04
CA GLY A 389 27.75 -42.56 41.12
C GLY A 389 27.99 -41.35 40.23
N GLN A 390 28.84 -41.43 39.21
CA GLN A 390 29.16 -40.32 38.32
C GLN A 390 28.08 -40.15 37.24
N THR A 391 27.71 -38.90 37.00
CA THR A 391 26.84 -38.49 35.88
C THR A 391 27.63 -38.61 34.60
N LEU A 392 27.26 -39.56 33.75
CA LEU A 392 27.87 -39.70 32.44
C LEU A 392 27.41 -38.56 31.54
N ASN A 393 28.26 -37.61 31.27
CA ASN A 393 28.03 -36.53 30.33
C ASN A 393 28.77 -36.89 29.04
N VAL A 394 28.06 -37.53 28.11
CA VAL A 394 28.66 -37.95 26.82
C VAL A 394 28.52 -36.81 25.84
N GLN A 395 29.65 -36.21 25.48
CA GLN A 395 29.70 -35.29 24.34
C GLN A 395 29.90 -36.04 23.03
N PRO A 396 29.40 -35.59 21.90
CA PRO A 396 29.71 -36.18 20.61
C PRO A 396 31.24 -36.18 20.40
N THR A 397 31.81 -37.33 20.01
CA THR A 397 33.26 -37.57 19.81
C THR A 397 34.11 -37.81 21.05
N GLU A 398 33.53 -37.81 22.26
CA GLU A 398 34.28 -38.12 23.48
C GLU A 398 34.14 -39.59 23.86
N ILE A 399 35.26 -40.23 24.18
CA ILE A 399 35.27 -41.61 24.70
C ILE A 399 34.99 -41.53 26.20
N ALA A 400 33.76 -41.86 26.60
CA ALA A 400 33.40 -41.89 28.02
C ALA A 400 33.95 -43.16 28.69
N GLU A 401 34.90 -43.00 29.59
CA GLU A 401 35.39 -44.09 30.43
C GLU A 401 34.39 -44.36 31.57
N ILE A 402 33.95 -45.63 31.70
CA ILE A 402 33.08 -46.10 32.74
C ILE A 402 33.93 -46.92 33.71
N GLU A 403 34.15 -46.41 34.94
CA GLU A 403 34.75 -47.20 35.99
C GLU A 403 33.79 -48.31 36.40
N GLY A 404 34.03 -49.50 35.86
CA GLY A 404 33.31 -50.73 36.20
C GLY A 404 34.19 -51.65 37.01
N GLY A 405 33.83 -51.87 38.27
CA GLY A 405 34.47 -52.94 39.03
C GLY A 405 34.26 -54.33 38.37
N ALA A 406 35.14 -55.26 38.62
CA ALA A 406 35.35 -56.58 37.97
C ALA A 406 34.12 -57.54 37.94
N LEU A 407 32.90 -57.11 38.07
CA LEU A 407 31.69 -57.94 38.20
C LEU A 407 30.66 -57.77 37.06
N VAL A 408 30.98 -57.01 35.99
CA VAL A 408 30.03 -56.81 34.92
C VAL A 408 30.51 -57.40 33.60
N ASP A 409 29.93 -58.55 33.23
CA ASP A 409 30.21 -59.26 32.01
C ASP A 409 29.83 -58.55 30.70
N ASP A 410 28.96 -57.58 30.77
CA ASP A 410 28.50 -56.85 29.58
C ASP A 410 28.09 -55.40 29.94
N ILE A 411 28.77 -54.43 29.35
CA ILE A 411 28.50 -52.99 29.51
C ILE A 411 27.06 -52.64 29.11
N ARG A 412 26.45 -53.37 28.17
CA ARG A 412 25.07 -53.16 27.71
C ARG A 412 24.02 -53.39 28.80
N LYS A 413 24.37 -54.11 29.89
CA LYS A 413 23.48 -54.31 31.05
C LYS A 413 23.40 -53.08 31.94
N ILE A 414 24.39 -52.18 31.87
CA ILE A 414 24.49 -50.99 32.73
C ILE A 414 24.07 -49.74 31.95
N VAL A 415 24.45 -49.66 30.65
CA VAL A 415 24.22 -48.51 29.80
C VAL A 415 23.50 -49.00 28.54
N MET A 416 22.31 -48.50 28.30
CA MET A 416 21.51 -48.82 27.13
C MET A 416 21.30 -47.56 26.30
N PRO A 417 21.59 -47.56 24.99
CA PRO A 417 21.22 -46.46 24.13
C PRO A 417 19.71 -46.32 24.13
N MET A 418 19.23 -45.08 24.20
CA MET A 418 17.79 -44.82 24.19
C MET A 418 17.22 -45.18 22.81
N PRO A 419 16.17 -46.03 22.75
CA PRO A 419 15.59 -46.44 21.46
C PRO A 419 14.71 -45.29 20.91
N PHE A 420 15.30 -44.34 20.20
CA PHE A 420 14.56 -43.33 19.48
C PHE A 420 14.12 -43.86 18.12
N ASN A 421 12.86 -43.59 17.77
CA ASN A 421 12.36 -43.93 16.46
C ASN A 421 12.91 -42.96 15.40
N PRO A 422 13.23 -43.44 14.19
CA PRO A 422 13.61 -42.56 13.09
C PRO A 422 12.48 -41.61 12.71
N PRO A 423 12.80 -40.47 12.06
CA PRO A 423 11.79 -39.56 11.54
C PRO A 423 10.73 -40.28 10.72
N SER A 424 9.46 -40.01 10.96
CA SER A 424 8.34 -40.73 10.31
C SER A 424 8.24 -40.38 8.82
N PRO A 425 8.31 -41.35 7.91
CA PRO A 425 8.06 -41.10 6.48
C PRO A 425 6.66 -40.56 6.21
N THR A 426 5.68 -40.97 7.01
CA THR A 426 4.29 -40.46 6.91
C THR A 426 4.21 -38.99 7.25
N LEU A 427 5.00 -38.52 8.24
CA LEU A 427 5.03 -37.09 8.60
C LEU A 427 5.70 -36.26 7.49
N PHE A 428 6.71 -36.82 6.80
CA PHE A 428 7.31 -36.17 5.64
C PHE A 428 6.33 -36.05 4.47
N GLN A 429 5.55 -37.10 4.19
CA GLN A 429 4.50 -37.07 3.17
C GLN A 429 3.39 -36.07 3.54
N LEU A 430 3.01 -36.01 4.83
CA LEU A 430 2.05 -35.03 5.32
C LEU A 430 2.54 -33.59 5.13
N LEU A 431 3.82 -33.33 5.42
CA LEU A 431 4.43 -32.03 5.18
C LEU A 431 4.33 -31.64 3.70
N GLY A 432 4.68 -32.55 2.77
CA GLY A 432 4.53 -32.33 1.33
C GLY A 432 3.10 -31.98 0.95
N PHE A 433 2.12 -32.74 1.43
CA PHE A 433 0.70 -32.49 1.18
C PHE A 433 0.25 -31.12 1.72
N LEU A 434 0.67 -30.73 2.93
CA LEU A 434 0.31 -29.43 3.52
C LEU A 434 0.91 -28.26 2.72
N VAL A 435 2.15 -28.41 2.26
CA VAL A 435 2.83 -27.42 1.42
C VAL A 435 2.13 -27.28 0.07
N ASP A 436 1.81 -28.39 -0.58
CA ASP A 436 1.10 -28.40 -1.87
C ASP A 436 -0.30 -27.82 -1.73
N ALA A 437 -1.03 -28.14 -0.66
CA ALA A 437 -2.34 -27.58 -0.37
C ALA A 437 -2.27 -26.06 -0.15
N GLY A 438 -1.27 -25.58 0.59
CA GLY A 438 -1.04 -24.14 0.81
C GLY A 438 -0.66 -23.42 -0.48
N LYS A 439 0.28 -23.97 -1.23
CA LYS A 439 0.68 -23.45 -2.55
C LYS A 439 -0.49 -23.45 -3.54
N GLY A 440 -1.37 -24.44 -3.49
CA GLY A 440 -2.55 -24.49 -4.36
C GLY A 440 -3.55 -23.34 -4.15
N VAL A 441 -3.55 -22.70 -2.99
CA VAL A 441 -4.37 -21.51 -2.71
C VAL A 441 -3.69 -20.22 -3.21
N VAL A 442 -2.37 -20.16 -3.15
CA VAL A 442 -1.56 -18.95 -3.42
C VAL A 442 -1.02 -18.95 -4.84
N GLN A 443 -0.48 -20.07 -5.27
CA GLN A 443 0.10 -20.24 -6.60
C GLN A 443 -0.98 -20.62 -7.58
N THR A 444 -1.34 -19.65 -8.37
CA THR A 444 -1.97 -19.93 -9.64
C THR A 444 -1.02 -20.79 -10.48
N SER A 445 -1.54 -21.81 -11.05
CA SER A 445 -1.07 -22.86 -11.96
C SER A 445 0.24 -22.69 -12.77
N PHE A 446 1.01 -21.62 -12.56
CA PHE A 446 2.22 -21.32 -13.33
C PHE A 446 3.35 -22.34 -13.09
N GLU A 447 3.56 -22.76 -11.84
CA GLU A 447 4.60 -23.75 -11.55
C GLU A 447 4.23 -25.19 -11.97
N LYS A 448 2.93 -25.50 -11.96
CA LYS A 448 2.46 -26.80 -12.48
C LYS A 448 2.70 -26.96 -13.99
N LEU A 449 2.94 -25.85 -14.68
CA LEU A 449 3.26 -25.86 -16.11
C LEU A 449 4.73 -26.13 -16.40
N SER A 450 5.65 -25.71 -15.53
CA SER A 450 7.08 -25.95 -15.73
C SER A 450 7.46 -27.43 -15.56
N ASP A 451 6.67 -28.18 -14.80
CA ASP A 451 6.90 -29.62 -14.56
C ASP A 451 6.18 -30.53 -15.57
N GLN A 452 5.32 -30.01 -16.44
CA GLN A 452 4.66 -30.80 -17.47
C GLN A 452 5.43 -30.76 -18.79
N ASN A 453 5.68 -31.95 -19.31
CA ASN A 453 6.40 -32.27 -20.54
C ASN A 453 6.23 -31.23 -21.66
N SER A 454 7.34 -30.82 -22.25
CA SER A 454 7.52 -29.89 -23.37
C SER A 454 6.81 -30.26 -24.71
N ASN A 455 5.93 -31.26 -24.72
CA ASN A 455 5.28 -31.79 -25.93
C ASN A 455 3.79 -31.43 -26.05
N GLN A 456 3.24 -30.50 -25.22
CA GLN A 456 1.84 -30.10 -25.38
C GLN A 456 1.68 -28.98 -26.42
N PRO A 457 0.56 -28.97 -27.19
CA PRO A 457 0.26 -27.90 -28.14
C PRO A 457 0.18 -26.56 -27.41
N VAL A 458 0.78 -25.53 -28.00
CA VAL A 458 0.85 -24.15 -27.45
C VAL A 458 -0.53 -23.62 -27.01
N GLY A 459 -1.60 -23.97 -27.73
CA GLY A 459 -2.96 -23.55 -27.39
C GLY A 459 -3.52 -24.16 -26.09
N THR A 460 -3.15 -25.42 -25.79
CA THR A 460 -3.57 -26.10 -24.54
C THR A 460 -2.80 -25.51 -23.34
N THR A 461 -1.55 -25.21 -23.53
CA THR A 461 -0.70 -24.56 -22.53
C THR A 461 -1.22 -23.15 -22.21
N MET A 462 -1.59 -22.37 -23.23
CA MET A 462 -2.18 -21.04 -23.04
C MET A 462 -3.53 -21.10 -22.30
N ALA A 463 -4.41 -22.04 -22.63
CA ALA A 463 -5.69 -22.20 -21.96
C ALA A 463 -5.53 -22.60 -20.48
N LEU A 464 -4.54 -23.44 -20.16
CA LEU A 464 -4.21 -23.82 -18.77
C LEU A 464 -3.62 -22.64 -17.99
N ILE A 465 -2.78 -21.81 -18.61
CA ILE A 465 -2.26 -20.57 -18.03
C ILE A 465 -3.41 -19.63 -17.73
N GLU A 466 -4.30 -19.43 -18.67
CA GLU A 466 -5.47 -18.56 -18.52
C GLU A 466 -6.38 -19.02 -17.38
N GLN A 467 -6.67 -20.31 -17.30
CA GLN A 467 -7.46 -20.89 -16.21
C GLN A 467 -6.77 -20.76 -14.85
N GLY A 468 -5.45 -20.92 -14.81
CA GLY A 468 -4.68 -20.76 -13.57
C GLY A 468 -4.60 -19.33 -13.06
N MET A 469 -4.72 -18.34 -13.94
CA MET A 469 -4.61 -16.93 -13.58
C MET A 469 -5.92 -16.28 -13.11
N VAL A 470 -7.04 -16.99 -13.11
CA VAL A 470 -8.36 -16.41 -12.78
C VAL A 470 -8.39 -15.77 -11.39
N VAL A 471 -7.80 -16.40 -10.38
CA VAL A 471 -7.80 -15.85 -9.00
C VAL A 471 -6.92 -14.62 -8.91
N PHE A 472 -5.71 -14.69 -9.48
CA PHE A 472 -4.80 -13.54 -9.52
C PHE A 472 -5.41 -12.37 -10.29
N SER A 473 -6.06 -12.65 -11.43
CA SER A 473 -6.70 -11.62 -12.24
C SER A 473 -7.83 -10.90 -11.50
N SER A 474 -8.57 -11.61 -10.66
CA SER A 474 -9.64 -10.99 -9.87
C SER A 474 -9.07 -10.05 -8.78
N ILE A 475 -7.96 -10.43 -8.15
CA ILE A 475 -7.26 -9.56 -7.17
C ILE A 475 -6.67 -8.37 -7.92
N HIS A 476 -5.98 -8.62 -9.03
CA HIS A 476 -5.37 -7.58 -9.86
C HIS A 476 -6.40 -6.56 -10.38
N SER A 477 -7.58 -7.01 -10.81
CA SER A 477 -8.66 -6.11 -11.23
C SER A 477 -9.12 -5.18 -10.10
N ARG A 478 -9.19 -5.67 -8.87
CA ARG A 478 -9.51 -4.82 -7.71
C ARG A 478 -8.43 -3.78 -7.46
N LEU A 479 -7.17 -4.20 -7.49
CA LEU A 479 -6.03 -3.31 -7.28
C LEU A 479 -5.89 -2.28 -8.40
N HIS A 480 -6.21 -2.66 -9.65
CA HIS A 480 -6.32 -1.72 -10.76
C HIS A 480 -7.36 -0.62 -10.48
N ASN A 481 -8.52 -0.99 -9.94
CA ASN A 481 -9.54 -0.02 -9.55
C ASN A 481 -9.07 0.89 -8.40
N SER A 482 -8.31 0.34 -7.44
CA SER A 482 -7.70 1.14 -6.37
C SER A 482 -6.67 2.11 -6.93
N MET A 483 -5.80 1.68 -7.85
CA MET A 483 -4.86 2.58 -8.56
C MET A 483 -5.58 3.67 -9.36
N ALA A 484 -6.69 3.34 -10.02
CA ALA A 484 -7.49 4.35 -10.73
C ALA A 484 -8.04 5.42 -9.77
N ARG A 485 -8.42 5.03 -8.55
CA ARG A 485 -8.81 5.98 -7.49
C ARG A 485 -7.64 6.84 -7.02
N CYS A 486 -6.45 6.25 -6.85
CA CYS A 486 -5.23 7.01 -6.52
C CYS A 486 -4.98 8.12 -7.55
N PHE A 487 -5.04 7.80 -8.83
CA PHE A 487 -4.83 8.80 -9.90
C PHE A 487 -5.96 9.81 -9.99
N LYS A 488 -7.20 9.44 -9.62
CA LYS A 488 -8.29 10.40 -9.49
C LYS A 488 -8.02 11.43 -8.40
N ILE A 489 -7.51 10.99 -7.25
CA ILE A 489 -7.13 11.89 -6.16
C ILE A 489 -5.96 12.78 -6.58
N LEU A 490 -4.93 12.21 -7.20
CA LEU A 490 -3.78 12.97 -7.70
C LEU A 490 -4.20 14.04 -8.73
N HIS A 491 -5.10 13.69 -9.67
CA HIS A 491 -5.68 14.64 -10.62
C HIS A 491 -6.40 15.79 -9.91
N ARG A 492 -7.22 15.49 -8.87
CA ARG A 492 -7.93 16.51 -8.08
C ARG A 492 -6.94 17.40 -7.32
N ILE A 493 -5.90 16.84 -6.72
CA ILE A 493 -4.85 17.61 -6.04
C ILE A 493 -4.18 18.57 -7.03
N ASN A 494 -3.86 18.11 -8.23
CA ASN A 494 -3.27 18.96 -9.25
C ASN A 494 -4.24 20.08 -9.67
N SER A 495 -5.53 19.79 -9.85
CA SER A 495 -6.54 20.80 -10.16
C SER A 495 -6.69 21.86 -9.05
N ALA A 496 -6.55 21.46 -7.77
CA ALA A 496 -6.76 22.37 -6.64
C ALA A 496 -5.52 23.18 -6.25
N TYR A 497 -4.32 22.63 -6.40
CA TYR A 497 -3.10 23.19 -5.81
C TYR A 497 -1.99 23.52 -6.79
N LEU A 498 -2.02 22.98 -8.03
CA LEU A 498 -0.93 23.18 -8.99
C LEU A 498 -1.01 24.60 -9.58
N THR A 499 0.12 25.33 -9.51
CA THR A 499 0.24 26.67 -10.10
C THR A 499 1.22 26.67 -11.28
N VAL A 500 1.14 27.68 -12.13
CA VAL A 500 2.09 27.88 -13.24
C VAL A 500 3.52 27.99 -12.71
N GLU A 501 3.72 28.68 -11.59
CA GLU A 501 5.03 28.82 -10.94
C GLU A 501 5.62 27.48 -10.50
N ASP A 502 4.78 26.56 -10.01
CA ASP A 502 5.22 25.21 -9.61
C ASP A 502 5.65 24.38 -10.80
N ILE A 503 4.93 24.50 -11.93
CA ILE A 503 5.28 23.84 -13.19
C ILE A 503 6.63 24.37 -13.72
N GLU A 504 6.78 25.69 -13.79
CA GLU A 504 8.02 26.32 -14.25
C GLU A 504 9.23 25.97 -13.38
N ALA A 505 9.02 25.90 -12.06
CA ALA A 505 10.09 25.60 -11.10
C ALA A 505 10.51 24.13 -11.09
N GLN A 506 9.58 23.19 -11.29
CA GLN A 506 9.81 21.76 -11.05
C GLN A 506 9.77 20.90 -12.32
N ALA A 507 8.99 21.32 -13.32
CA ALA A 507 8.73 20.58 -14.56
C ALA A 507 9.08 21.39 -15.82
N ALA A 508 10.13 22.22 -15.74
CA ALA A 508 10.54 23.10 -16.83
C ALA A 508 10.72 22.34 -18.16
N GLY A 509 9.96 22.75 -19.19
CA GLY A 509 10.01 22.14 -20.51
C GLY A 509 8.90 21.12 -20.78
N MET A 510 8.01 20.82 -19.82
CA MET A 510 6.78 20.08 -20.09
C MET A 510 5.69 21.03 -20.60
N GLU A 511 5.00 20.60 -21.65
CA GLU A 511 3.85 21.32 -22.21
C GLU A 511 2.59 20.99 -21.38
N ILE A 512 2.45 21.58 -20.20
CA ILE A 512 1.30 21.39 -19.32
C ILE A 512 0.84 22.72 -18.75
N ASP A 513 -0.46 22.91 -18.61
CA ASP A 513 -1.08 24.06 -18.00
C ASP A 513 -1.99 23.62 -16.85
N PRO A 514 -2.09 24.35 -15.72
CA PRO A 514 -3.01 24.02 -14.64
C PRO A 514 -4.44 23.80 -15.11
N SER A 515 -4.91 24.57 -16.10
CA SER A 515 -6.23 24.41 -16.72
C SER A 515 -6.42 23.06 -17.44
N ASP A 516 -5.34 22.34 -17.74
CA ASP A 516 -5.43 20.98 -18.26
C ASP A 516 -6.08 20.03 -17.24
N PHE A 517 -5.97 20.31 -15.95
CA PHE A 517 -6.59 19.53 -14.87
C PHE A 517 -8.04 19.93 -14.58
N ASP A 518 -8.55 21.00 -15.17
CA ASP A 518 -9.95 21.35 -15.07
C ASP A 518 -10.80 20.40 -15.94
N GLY A 519 -11.89 19.92 -15.37
CA GLY A 519 -12.82 19.04 -16.06
C GLY A 519 -12.58 17.55 -15.82
N PRO A 520 -13.11 16.66 -16.71
CA PRO A 520 -13.10 15.22 -16.45
C PRO A 520 -11.69 14.62 -16.49
N MET A 521 -11.49 13.62 -15.65
CA MET A 521 -10.27 12.84 -15.62
C MET A 521 -10.18 11.92 -16.85
N ASP A 522 -9.25 12.23 -17.75
CA ASP A 522 -8.99 11.47 -18.97
C ASP A 522 -7.74 10.57 -18.86
N VAL A 523 -7.46 10.05 -17.66
CA VAL A 523 -6.32 9.19 -17.38
C VAL A 523 -6.74 7.94 -16.61
N ILE A 524 -6.08 6.82 -16.87
CA ILE A 524 -6.31 5.53 -16.20
C ILE A 524 -4.98 4.82 -15.93
N PRO A 525 -4.94 3.82 -15.02
CA PRO A 525 -3.76 2.98 -14.86
C PRO A 525 -3.38 2.24 -16.15
N VAL A 526 -2.08 2.04 -16.36
CA VAL A 526 -1.54 1.27 -17.51
C VAL A 526 -1.91 -0.20 -17.40
N SER A 527 -1.93 -0.76 -16.18
CA SER A 527 -2.28 -2.15 -15.94
C SER A 527 -3.65 -2.47 -16.55
N ASP A 528 -3.70 -3.49 -17.42
CA ASP A 528 -4.97 -3.95 -18.01
C ASP A 528 -5.34 -5.29 -17.39
N PRO A 529 -6.44 -5.35 -16.58
CA PRO A 529 -6.83 -6.58 -15.94
C PRO A 529 -7.25 -7.70 -16.90
N ALA A 530 -7.45 -7.40 -18.17
CA ALA A 530 -7.80 -8.38 -19.20
C ALA A 530 -6.59 -9.01 -19.90
N ILE A 531 -5.37 -8.46 -19.73
CA ILE A 531 -4.16 -8.91 -20.43
C ILE A 531 -3.06 -9.22 -19.43
N PHE A 532 -2.93 -10.51 -19.08
CA PHE A 532 -2.04 -10.97 -17.99
C PHE A 532 -0.68 -11.50 -18.44
N SER A 533 -0.44 -11.75 -19.72
CA SER A 533 0.84 -12.28 -20.18
C SER A 533 1.44 -11.45 -21.28
N GLU A 534 2.76 -11.26 -21.24
CA GLU A 534 3.54 -10.65 -22.33
C GLU A 534 3.30 -11.41 -23.65
N THR A 535 3.11 -12.72 -23.57
CA THR A 535 2.79 -13.57 -24.73
C THR A 535 1.44 -13.22 -25.35
N GLN A 536 0.43 -12.90 -24.54
CA GLN A 536 -0.87 -12.46 -25.04
C GLN A 536 -0.80 -11.06 -25.64
N ARG A 537 -0.06 -10.13 -25.01
CA ARG A 537 0.22 -8.80 -25.58
C ARG A 537 0.91 -8.91 -26.91
N PHE A 538 1.95 -9.72 -26.97
CA PHE A 538 2.69 -9.98 -28.20
C PHE A 538 1.79 -10.56 -29.31
N ALA A 539 0.98 -11.59 -28.98
CA ALA A 539 0.05 -12.20 -29.91
C ALA A 539 -1.03 -11.21 -30.42
N GLN A 540 -1.55 -10.36 -29.55
CA GLN A 540 -2.50 -9.30 -29.94
C GLN A 540 -1.84 -8.25 -30.83
N THR A 541 -0.64 -7.78 -30.47
CA THR A 541 0.10 -6.79 -31.25
C THR A 541 0.48 -7.37 -32.62
N GLN A 542 0.87 -8.63 -32.69
CA GLN A 542 1.13 -9.33 -33.95
C GLN A 542 -0.13 -9.46 -34.80
N ALA A 543 -1.29 -9.73 -34.22
CA ALA A 543 -2.57 -9.78 -34.91
C ALA A 543 -2.98 -8.38 -35.46
N ILE A 544 -2.74 -7.32 -34.66
CA ILE A 544 -2.97 -5.94 -35.08
C ILE A 544 -2.03 -5.58 -36.26
N MET A 545 -0.75 -5.95 -36.15
CA MET A 545 0.23 -5.71 -37.21
C MET A 545 -0.12 -6.41 -38.52
N GLN A 546 -0.59 -7.66 -38.45
CA GLN A 546 -1.08 -8.38 -39.64
C GLN A 546 -2.31 -7.71 -40.25
N ARG A 547 -3.25 -7.21 -39.43
CA ARG A 547 -4.42 -6.45 -39.93
C ARG A 547 -4.03 -5.10 -40.53
N ALA A 548 -3.08 -4.40 -39.93
CA ALA A 548 -2.57 -3.12 -40.43
C ALA A 548 -1.88 -3.28 -41.77
N GLN A 549 -1.20 -4.41 -42.05
CA GLN A 549 -0.64 -4.74 -43.38
C GLN A 549 -1.72 -4.97 -44.42
N VAL A 550 -2.87 -5.57 -44.04
CA VAL A 550 -3.99 -5.83 -44.96
C VAL A 550 -4.84 -4.59 -45.21
N MET A 551 -4.97 -3.70 -44.22
CA MET A 551 -5.79 -2.48 -44.31
C MET A 551 -5.03 -1.24 -43.81
N PRO A 552 -4.00 -0.78 -44.51
CA PRO A 552 -3.13 0.30 -44.01
C PRO A 552 -3.85 1.65 -43.85
N GLN A 553 -4.99 1.84 -44.48
CA GLN A 553 -5.77 3.09 -44.39
C GLN A 553 -6.52 3.25 -43.08
N MET A 554 -6.69 2.18 -42.27
CA MET A 554 -7.41 2.20 -41.01
C MET A 554 -6.49 2.29 -39.79
N TYR A 555 -5.19 2.15 -39.96
CA TYR A 555 -4.21 2.09 -38.88
C TYR A 555 -3.12 3.13 -39.06
N ASP A 556 -2.73 3.80 -38.01
CA ASP A 556 -1.54 4.65 -37.96
C ASP A 556 -0.30 3.76 -37.81
N ALA A 557 0.49 3.66 -38.89
CA ALA A 557 1.66 2.80 -38.95
C ALA A 557 2.67 3.10 -37.81
N ARG A 558 2.83 4.37 -37.43
CA ARG A 558 3.74 4.79 -36.38
C ARG A 558 3.27 4.28 -35.02
N LYS A 559 1.97 4.40 -34.71
CA LYS A 559 1.40 3.89 -33.46
C LYS A 559 1.42 2.37 -33.35
N VAL A 560 1.24 1.67 -34.46
CA VAL A 560 1.34 0.19 -34.49
C VAL A 560 2.78 -0.27 -34.23
N GLU A 561 3.76 0.44 -34.79
CA GLU A 561 5.18 0.15 -34.56
C GLU A 561 5.63 0.46 -33.11
N GLU A 562 5.15 1.57 -32.55
CA GLU A 562 5.35 1.89 -31.12
C GLU A 562 4.73 0.85 -30.18
N MET A 563 3.56 0.30 -30.52
CA MET A 563 2.95 -0.79 -29.75
C MET A 563 3.71 -2.11 -29.86
N PHE A 564 4.46 -2.33 -30.93
CA PHE A 564 5.28 -3.53 -31.12
C PHE A 564 6.64 -3.42 -30.41
N LEU A 565 7.17 -2.21 -30.29
CA LEU A 565 8.44 -1.94 -29.61
C LEU A 565 8.30 -1.78 -28.09
N ARG A 566 7.08 -1.61 -27.58
CA ARG A 566 6.72 -1.61 -26.15
C ARG A 566 6.35 -3.01 -25.66
#